data_b0abd27ff41e6ceccf63eef2b0c09db5
#
_entry.id   b0abd27ff41e6ceccf63eef2b0c09db5
#
_cell.length_a   1.000
_cell.length_b   1.000
_cell.length_c   1.000
_cell.angle_alpha   90.00
_cell.angle_beta   90.00
_cell.angle_gamma   90.00
#
_symmetry.space_group_name_H-M   'P 1'
#
loop_
_entity.id
_entity.type
_entity.pdbx_description
1 polymer ?
#
loop_
_entity_poly.entity_id
_entity_poly.type
_entity_poly.pdbx_seq_one_letter_code
_entity_poly.pdbx_strand_id
1 'polypeptide(L)'
;AGVGRGMVYYGHKGVAITSHGESATSEGFVYEAINGASNERLPVIFVFQDNGYGISVPKKDQTANRKVADNFSGFKNLRIIHCNGKDVFDSMNAMTEAREFAIANRTPVIVHANCVRIGSHSNSDKHTLYRDENELAYVKEADPLMKFRRMLLRYKRLTEEDLQQIE
;
A
#
# COMPACT_ATOMS: atom_id res chain seq x y z
N ALA A 1 11.66 3.71 -10.06
CA ALA A 1 12.52 2.95 -10.99
C ALA A 1 13.97 3.45 -10.95
N GLY A 2 14.25 4.76 -11.02
CA GLY A 2 15.62 5.31 -11.07
C GLY A 2 16.53 4.85 -9.95
N VAL A 3 16.07 4.90 -8.69
CA VAL A 3 16.84 4.40 -7.54
C VAL A 3 17.14 2.90 -7.69
N GLY A 4 16.15 2.09 -8.07
CA GLY A 4 16.36 0.66 -8.32
C GLY A 4 17.40 0.38 -9.40
N ARG A 5 17.42 1.18 -10.48
CA ARG A 5 18.44 1.11 -11.54
C ARG A 5 19.83 1.44 -10.99
N GLY A 6 19.95 2.53 -10.20
CA GLY A 6 21.21 2.89 -9.54
C GLY A 6 21.70 1.79 -8.60
N MET A 7 20.81 1.17 -7.83
CA MET A 7 21.17 0.04 -6.95
C MET A 7 21.75 -1.14 -7.75
N VAL A 8 21.13 -1.47 -8.89
CA VAL A 8 21.66 -2.53 -9.78
C VAL A 8 23.02 -2.17 -10.33
N TYR A 9 23.17 -0.92 -10.83
CA TYR A 9 24.42 -0.43 -11.41
C TYR A 9 25.60 -0.44 -10.43
N TYR A 10 25.35 -0.05 -9.19
CA TYR A 10 26.39 -0.03 -8.13
C TYR A 10 26.50 -1.33 -7.35
N GLY A 11 25.78 -2.38 -7.71
CA GLY A 11 25.86 -3.69 -7.06
C GLY A 11 25.25 -3.76 -5.65
N HIS A 12 24.40 -2.81 -5.29
CA HIS A 12 23.72 -2.83 -3.98
C HIS A 12 22.70 -3.98 -3.87
N LYS A 13 22.73 -4.65 -2.69
CA LYS A 13 21.82 -5.76 -2.36
C LYS A 13 20.61 -5.27 -1.55
N GLY A 14 19.74 -4.50 -2.15
CA GLY A 14 18.57 -3.98 -1.47
C GLY A 14 17.39 -3.85 -2.43
N VAL A 15 16.32 -3.22 -1.97
CA VAL A 15 15.16 -2.87 -2.77
C VAL A 15 14.87 -1.37 -2.66
N ALA A 16 14.40 -0.77 -3.74
CA ALA A 16 13.80 0.55 -3.69
C ALA A 16 12.30 0.39 -3.37
N ILE A 17 11.78 1.20 -2.45
CA ILE A 17 10.35 1.18 -2.12
C ILE A 17 9.76 2.54 -2.50
N THR A 18 8.59 2.52 -3.12
CA THR A 18 7.78 3.71 -3.42
C THR A 18 6.32 3.42 -3.08
N SER A 19 5.61 4.44 -2.62
CA SER A 19 4.21 4.32 -2.18
C SER A 19 3.32 5.28 -2.98
N HIS A 20 2.13 4.80 -3.33
CA HIS A 20 1.13 5.54 -4.10
C HIS A 20 -0.26 5.28 -3.54
N GLY A 21 -1.14 6.29 -3.57
CA GLY A 21 -2.58 6.07 -3.44
C GLY A 21 -3.14 5.40 -4.71
N GLU A 22 -4.31 4.77 -4.62
CA GLU A 22 -4.92 4.09 -5.77
C GLU A 22 -5.22 5.05 -6.93
N SER A 23 -5.54 6.32 -6.64
CA SER A 23 -5.80 7.32 -7.69
C SER A 23 -4.56 7.67 -8.48
N ALA A 24 -3.41 7.79 -7.80
CA ALA A 24 -2.14 8.06 -8.46
C ALA A 24 -1.73 6.93 -9.43
N THR A 25 -2.26 5.71 -9.24
CA THR A 25 -1.96 4.59 -10.15
C THR A 25 -2.58 4.75 -11.53
N SER A 26 -3.49 5.71 -11.74
CA SER A 26 -4.04 6.04 -13.06
C SER A 26 -3.18 7.02 -13.86
N GLU A 27 -2.16 7.61 -13.23
CA GLU A 27 -1.24 8.52 -13.91
C GLU A 27 -0.25 7.76 -14.80
N GLY A 28 0.02 8.30 -15.99
CA GLY A 28 0.89 7.67 -16.99
C GLY A 28 2.28 7.33 -16.46
N PHE A 29 2.87 8.22 -15.66
CA PHE A 29 4.22 8.01 -15.11
C PHE A 29 4.32 6.76 -14.19
N VAL A 30 3.22 6.33 -13.56
CA VAL A 30 3.23 5.08 -12.76
C VAL A 30 3.32 3.87 -13.69
N TYR A 31 2.56 3.86 -14.80
CA TYR A 31 2.66 2.83 -15.83
C TYR A 31 4.06 2.77 -16.45
N GLU A 32 4.63 3.92 -16.79
CA GLU A 32 5.99 4.02 -17.33
C GLU A 32 7.03 3.49 -16.34
N ALA A 33 6.92 3.85 -15.06
CA ALA A 33 7.84 3.41 -14.02
C ALA A 33 7.77 1.89 -13.80
N ILE A 34 6.57 1.31 -13.79
CA ILE A 34 6.38 -0.13 -13.64
C ILE A 34 6.85 -0.87 -14.89
N ASN A 35 6.52 -0.37 -16.09
CA ASN A 35 7.00 -0.94 -17.34
C ASN A 35 8.53 -0.97 -17.40
N GLY A 36 9.17 0.15 -17.10
CA GLY A 36 10.63 0.25 -17.06
C GLY A 36 11.25 -0.69 -16.02
N ALA A 37 10.68 -0.74 -14.81
CA ALA A 37 11.15 -1.63 -13.75
C ALA A 37 11.00 -3.12 -14.12
N SER A 38 9.89 -3.49 -14.78
CA SER A 38 9.62 -4.85 -15.24
C SER A 38 10.55 -5.25 -16.38
N ASN A 39 10.76 -4.36 -17.35
CA ASN A 39 11.63 -4.60 -18.49
C ASN A 39 13.10 -4.78 -18.07
N GLU A 40 13.59 -3.93 -17.16
CA GLU A 40 14.97 -3.95 -16.67
C GLU A 40 15.16 -4.90 -15.48
N ARG A 41 14.11 -5.54 -15.00
CA ARG A 41 14.13 -6.46 -13.85
C ARG A 41 14.75 -5.81 -12.61
N LEU A 42 14.21 -4.64 -12.23
CA LEU A 42 14.72 -3.86 -11.12
C LEU A 42 14.09 -4.32 -9.78
N PRO A 43 14.86 -4.37 -8.70
CA PRO A 43 14.34 -4.69 -7.37
C PRO A 43 13.61 -3.49 -6.77
N VAL A 44 12.37 -3.27 -7.21
CA VAL A 44 11.50 -2.15 -6.75
C VAL A 44 10.21 -2.72 -6.19
N ILE A 45 9.79 -2.22 -5.04
CA ILE A 45 8.48 -2.49 -4.47
C ILE A 45 7.61 -1.25 -4.64
N PHE A 46 6.50 -1.41 -5.36
CA PHE A 46 5.46 -0.39 -5.51
C PHE A 46 4.34 -0.71 -4.54
N VAL A 47 4.17 0.11 -3.50
CA VAL A 47 3.09 -0.06 -2.52
C VAL A 47 1.88 0.76 -2.95
N PHE A 48 0.77 0.10 -3.27
CA PHE A 48 -0.50 0.73 -3.61
C PHE A 48 -1.39 0.76 -2.38
N GLN A 49 -1.61 1.95 -1.83
CA GLN A 49 -2.49 2.17 -0.67
C GLN A 49 -3.92 2.41 -1.17
N ASP A 50 -4.67 1.34 -1.39
CA ASP A 50 -6.04 1.39 -1.90
C ASP A 50 -7.03 1.65 -0.77
N ASN A 51 -7.41 2.91 -0.60
CA ASN A 51 -8.40 3.34 0.38
C ASN A 51 -9.80 3.60 -0.22
N GLY A 52 -9.97 3.37 -1.52
CA GLY A 52 -11.24 3.47 -2.24
C GLY A 52 -11.61 4.87 -2.76
N TYR A 53 -10.79 5.89 -2.51
CA TYR A 53 -11.10 7.28 -2.88
C TYR A 53 -9.88 8.08 -3.35
N GLY A 54 -10.01 8.74 -4.49
CA GLY A 54 -9.13 9.83 -4.91
C GLY A 54 -9.73 11.17 -4.52
N ILE A 55 -9.34 11.72 -3.36
CA ILE A 55 -10.00 12.85 -2.71
C ILE A 55 -11.47 12.50 -2.44
N SER A 56 -12.41 12.96 -3.27
CA SER A 56 -13.85 12.68 -3.21
C SER A 56 -14.34 11.70 -4.29
N VAL A 57 -13.50 11.33 -5.26
CA VAL A 57 -13.86 10.44 -6.37
C VAL A 57 -13.76 8.98 -5.93
N PRO A 58 -14.86 8.22 -5.92
CA PRO A 58 -14.81 6.79 -5.62
C PRO A 58 -13.96 6.03 -6.65
N LYS A 59 -13.21 5.04 -6.18
CA LYS A 59 -12.35 4.21 -7.04
C LYS A 59 -13.10 3.60 -8.24
N LYS A 60 -14.36 3.20 -8.07
CA LYS A 60 -15.19 2.62 -9.13
C LYS A 60 -15.39 3.53 -10.34
N ASP A 61 -15.29 4.85 -10.13
CA ASP A 61 -15.44 5.86 -11.18
C ASP A 61 -14.09 6.24 -11.83
N GLN A 62 -12.99 5.70 -11.30
CA GLN A 62 -11.62 6.02 -11.71
C GLN A 62 -10.92 4.87 -12.45
N THR A 63 -11.19 3.62 -12.09
CA THR A 63 -10.45 2.48 -12.63
C THR A 63 -11.38 1.34 -13.01
N ALA A 64 -11.05 0.64 -14.11
CA ALA A 64 -11.83 -0.47 -14.62
C ALA A 64 -11.80 -1.70 -13.70
N ASN A 65 -10.66 -1.99 -13.08
CA ASN A 65 -10.50 -3.14 -12.21
C ASN A 65 -10.81 -2.79 -10.75
N ARG A 66 -11.55 -3.69 -10.07
CA ARG A 66 -11.89 -3.52 -8.66
C ARG A 66 -10.65 -3.39 -7.75
N LYS A 67 -9.59 -4.11 -8.07
CA LYS A 67 -8.28 -3.98 -7.44
C LYS A 67 -7.36 -3.27 -8.43
N VAL A 68 -6.88 -2.08 -8.09
CA VAL A 68 -6.07 -1.26 -9.01
C VAL A 68 -4.79 -1.96 -9.48
N ALA A 69 -4.23 -2.85 -8.67
CA ALA A 69 -3.04 -3.62 -9.05
C ALA A 69 -3.29 -4.58 -10.22
N ASP A 70 -4.54 -5.04 -10.41
CA ASP A 70 -4.88 -5.98 -11.49
C ASP A 70 -4.79 -5.32 -12.87
N ASN A 71 -4.76 -3.97 -12.94
CA ASN A 71 -4.47 -3.24 -14.18
C ASN A 71 -3.07 -3.55 -14.74
N PHE A 72 -2.17 -4.05 -13.90
CA PHE A 72 -0.78 -4.33 -14.23
C PHE A 72 -0.50 -5.84 -14.42
N SER A 73 -1.51 -6.69 -14.33
CA SER A 73 -1.35 -8.16 -14.38
C SER A 73 -0.76 -8.69 -15.69
N GLY A 74 -0.84 -7.91 -16.78
CA GLY A 74 -0.27 -8.26 -18.08
C GLY A 74 1.23 -7.98 -18.23
N PHE A 75 1.87 -7.31 -17.27
CA PHE A 75 3.31 -7.05 -17.34
C PHE A 75 4.11 -8.31 -17.04
N LYS A 76 5.10 -8.60 -17.90
CA LYS A 76 6.08 -9.68 -17.66
C LYS A 76 7.05 -9.24 -16.55
N ASN A 77 7.62 -10.20 -15.84
CA ASN A 77 8.57 -9.93 -14.77
C ASN A 77 8.02 -8.97 -13.70
N LEU A 78 6.77 -9.13 -13.35
CA LEU A 78 6.10 -8.37 -12.29
C LEU A 78 5.35 -9.35 -11.39
N ARG A 79 5.53 -9.23 -10.08
CA ARG A 79 4.73 -9.96 -9.10
C ARG A 79 3.74 -9.01 -8.45
N ILE A 80 2.52 -9.47 -8.24
CA ILE A 80 1.49 -8.73 -7.50
C ILE A 80 1.16 -9.52 -6.24
N ILE A 81 1.18 -8.83 -5.09
CA ILE A 81 0.81 -9.35 -3.78
C ILE A 81 -0.32 -8.48 -3.26
N HIS A 82 -1.43 -9.10 -2.85
CA HIS A 82 -2.54 -8.40 -2.21
C HIS A 82 -2.51 -8.64 -0.71
N CYS A 83 -2.74 -7.59 0.08
CA CYS A 83 -2.84 -7.72 1.52
C CYS A 83 -3.96 -6.85 2.10
N ASN A 84 -4.37 -7.19 3.30
CA ASN A 84 -5.27 -6.38 4.11
C ASN A 84 -4.46 -5.32 4.87
N GLY A 85 -4.35 -4.11 4.29
CA GLY A 85 -3.65 -2.98 4.90
C GLY A 85 -4.24 -2.50 6.24
N LYS A 86 -5.37 -3.08 6.69
CA LYS A 86 -5.97 -2.85 8.01
C LYS A 86 -5.52 -3.89 9.05
N ASP A 87 -4.60 -4.76 8.67
CA ASP A 87 -3.99 -5.77 9.53
C ASP A 87 -2.46 -5.63 9.47
N VAL A 88 -1.85 -5.40 10.64
CA VAL A 88 -0.41 -5.17 10.75
C VAL A 88 0.38 -6.40 10.33
N PHE A 89 -0.06 -7.60 10.72
CA PHE A 89 0.67 -8.83 10.41
C PHE A 89 0.57 -9.21 8.94
N ASP A 90 -0.61 -9.05 8.34
CA ASP A 90 -0.78 -9.30 6.91
C ASP A 90 0.06 -8.32 6.08
N SER A 91 0.08 -7.05 6.47
CA SER A 91 0.94 -6.03 5.85
C SER A 91 2.43 -6.35 6.00
N MET A 92 2.88 -6.76 7.19
CA MET A 92 4.27 -7.16 7.44
C MET A 92 4.67 -8.38 6.62
N ASN A 93 3.81 -9.41 6.57
CA ASN A 93 4.06 -10.61 5.77
C ASN A 93 4.16 -10.29 4.28
N ALA A 94 3.23 -9.48 3.76
CA ALA A 94 3.25 -9.06 2.36
C ALA A 94 4.51 -8.27 2.00
N MET A 95 4.96 -7.36 2.86
CA MET A 95 6.17 -6.59 2.63
C MET A 95 7.44 -7.45 2.75
N THR A 96 7.46 -8.42 3.66
CA THR A 96 8.56 -9.38 3.80
C THR A 96 8.67 -10.23 2.56
N GLU A 97 7.57 -10.83 2.12
CA GLU A 97 7.50 -11.63 0.88
C GLU A 97 7.94 -10.80 -0.34
N ALA A 98 7.43 -9.57 -0.46
CA ALA A 98 7.79 -8.67 -1.56
C ALA A 98 9.30 -8.37 -1.59
N ARG A 99 9.88 -8.10 -0.43
CA ARG A 99 11.31 -7.82 -0.32
C ARG A 99 12.16 -9.03 -0.70
N GLU A 100 11.86 -10.18 -0.13
CA GLU A 100 12.58 -11.43 -0.41
C GLU A 100 12.48 -11.79 -1.90
N PHE A 101 11.28 -11.72 -2.47
CA PHE A 101 11.06 -12.02 -3.88
C PHE A 101 11.81 -11.05 -4.79
N ALA A 102 11.72 -9.73 -4.52
CA ALA A 102 12.38 -8.71 -5.34
C ALA A 102 13.91 -8.86 -5.33
N ILE A 103 14.51 -9.22 -4.19
CA ILE A 103 15.96 -9.45 -4.08
C ILE A 103 16.37 -10.73 -4.81
N ALA A 104 15.67 -11.84 -4.53
CA ALA A 104 16.03 -13.15 -5.07
C ALA A 104 15.88 -13.21 -6.60
N ASN A 105 14.84 -12.59 -7.14
CA ASN A 105 14.48 -12.71 -8.56
C ASN A 105 14.89 -11.50 -9.41
N ARG A 106 15.37 -10.41 -8.76
CA ARG A 106 15.59 -9.12 -9.42
C ARG A 106 14.37 -8.71 -10.25
N THR A 107 13.23 -8.62 -9.60
CA THR A 107 11.93 -8.43 -10.25
C THR A 107 11.12 -7.46 -9.41
N PRO A 108 10.47 -6.46 -10.01
CA PRO A 108 9.61 -5.55 -9.26
C PRO A 108 8.38 -6.28 -8.72
N VAL A 109 7.89 -5.76 -7.60
CA VAL A 109 6.70 -6.27 -6.92
C VAL A 109 5.73 -5.12 -6.69
N ILE A 110 4.45 -5.33 -6.97
CA ILE A 110 3.37 -4.48 -6.48
C ILE A 110 2.81 -5.11 -5.22
N VAL A 111 2.81 -4.37 -4.12
CA VAL A 111 2.04 -4.70 -2.90
C VAL A 111 0.78 -3.84 -2.90
N HIS A 112 -0.36 -4.47 -3.16
CA HIS A 112 -1.66 -3.82 -3.14
C HIS A 112 -2.29 -4.01 -1.76
N ALA A 113 -2.25 -2.96 -0.94
CA ALA A 113 -2.80 -2.92 0.40
C ALA A 113 -4.20 -2.30 0.41
N ASN A 114 -5.20 -3.09 0.79
CA ASN A 114 -6.56 -2.58 1.00
C ASN A 114 -6.61 -1.85 2.35
N CYS A 115 -6.59 -0.52 2.28
CA CYS A 115 -6.51 0.38 3.42
C CYS A 115 -7.85 1.06 3.73
N VAL A 116 -7.86 1.87 4.78
CA VAL A 116 -8.92 2.85 5.06
C VAL A 116 -8.29 4.23 5.23
N ARG A 117 -8.98 5.25 4.77
CA ARG A 117 -8.62 6.65 5.04
C ARG A 117 -9.50 7.16 6.17
N ILE A 118 -8.92 7.33 7.37
CA ILE A 118 -9.64 7.66 8.59
C ILE A 118 -10.13 9.11 8.56
N GLY A 119 -9.27 10.03 8.17
CA GLY A 119 -9.57 11.46 8.09
C GLY A 119 -9.98 11.94 6.70
N SER A 120 -10.19 13.25 6.58
CA SER A 120 -10.27 13.94 5.30
C SER A 120 -8.95 13.84 4.53
N HIS A 121 -8.99 14.01 3.21
CA HIS A 121 -7.80 13.91 2.36
C HIS A 121 -6.78 15.02 2.65
N SER A 122 -7.29 16.21 2.94
CA SER A 122 -6.50 17.41 3.24
C SER A 122 -7.29 18.34 4.17
N ASN A 123 -6.67 19.41 4.61
CA ASN A 123 -7.34 20.42 5.45
C ASN A 123 -8.51 21.12 4.75
N SER A 124 -8.49 21.20 3.43
CA SER A 124 -9.58 21.78 2.62
C SER A 124 -10.66 20.78 2.23
N ASP A 125 -10.45 19.47 2.50
CA ASP A 125 -11.42 18.42 2.21
C ASP A 125 -12.36 18.19 3.39
N LYS A 126 -13.64 17.92 3.08
CA LYS A 126 -14.65 17.55 4.07
C LYS A 126 -15.30 16.22 3.66
N HIS A 127 -14.74 15.12 4.11
CA HIS A 127 -15.14 13.78 3.67
C HIS A 127 -16.58 13.41 4.04
N THR A 128 -17.21 14.11 5.00
CA THR A 128 -18.62 13.93 5.34
C THR A 128 -19.59 14.42 4.24
N LEU A 129 -19.10 15.11 3.21
CA LEU A 129 -19.93 15.53 2.06
C LEU A 129 -20.13 14.41 1.02
N TYR A 130 -19.29 13.38 1.02
CA TYR A 130 -19.31 12.31 0.01
C TYR A 130 -19.23 10.89 0.58
N ARG A 131 -19.10 10.75 1.91
CA ARG A 131 -19.11 9.47 2.61
C ARG A 131 -20.29 9.44 3.57
N ASP A 132 -21.05 8.35 3.56
CA ASP A 132 -22.16 8.19 4.48
C ASP A 132 -21.72 7.83 5.90
N GLU A 133 -22.66 7.94 6.85
CA GLU A 133 -22.38 7.71 8.27
C GLU A 133 -21.93 6.27 8.56
N ASN A 134 -22.49 5.28 7.86
CA ASN A 134 -22.12 3.86 8.05
C ASN A 134 -20.67 3.61 7.60
N GLU A 135 -20.29 4.22 6.46
CA GLU A 135 -18.91 4.15 5.99
C GLU A 135 -17.95 4.81 6.98
N LEU A 136 -18.30 5.99 7.49
CA LEU A 136 -17.48 6.70 8.47
C LEU A 136 -17.34 5.94 9.79
N ALA A 137 -18.40 5.28 10.25
CA ALA A 137 -18.37 4.42 11.43
C ALA A 137 -17.46 3.21 11.18
N TYR A 138 -17.61 2.53 10.05
CA TYR A 138 -16.76 1.41 9.67
C TYR A 138 -15.27 1.78 9.62
N VAL A 139 -14.93 2.93 9.04
CA VAL A 139 -13.54 3.39 8.90
C VAL A 139 -12.86 3.57 10.25
N LYS A 140 -13.58 4.11 11.25
CA LYS A 140 -13.07 4.26 12.63
C LYS A 140 -12.79 2.89 13.27
N GLU A 141 -13.69 1.92 13.09
CA GLU A 141 -13.50 0.57 13.60
C GLU A 141 -12.37 -0.19 12.90
N ALA A 142 -12.17 0.11 11.62
CA ALA A 142 -11.17 -0.52 10.77
C ALA A 142 -9.75 0.01 10.97
N ASP A 143 -9.56 1.02 11.79
CA ASP A 143 -8.25 1.61 12.10
C ASP A 143 -7.24 0.55 12.54
N PRO A 144 -6.15 0.33 11.77
CA PRO A 144 -5.17 -0.70 12.07
C PRO A 144 -4.43 -0.47 13.37
N LEU A 145 -4.16 0.78 13.75
CA LEU A 145 -3.46 1.10 15.00
C LEU A 145 -4.33 0.76 16.20
N MET A 146 -5.60 1.15 16.16
CA MET A 146 -6.56 0.83 17.23
C MET A 146 -6.83 -0.67 17.35
N LYS A 147 -6.85 -1.39 16.24
CA LYS A 147 -6.96 -2.86 16.24
C LYS A 147 -5.72 -3.51 16.85
N PHE A 148 -4.55 -3.08 16.46
CA PHE A 148 -3.30 -3.60 16.96
C PHE A 148 -3.13 -3.34 18.45
N ARG A 149 -3.43 -2.12 18.92
CA ARG A 149 -3.45 -1.74 20.33
C ARG A 149 -4.35 -2.66 21.15
N ARG A 150 -5.61 -2.83 20.72
CA ARG A 150 -6.56 -3.74 21.39
C ARG A 150 -6.07 -5.18 21.45
N MET A 151 -5.40 -5.64 20.40
CA MET A 151 -4.83 -6.97 20.36
C MET A 151 -3.68 -7.13 21.35
N LEU A 152 -2.75 -6.19 21.43
CA LEU A 152 -1.63 -6.23 22.37
C LEU A 152 -2.10 -6.31 23.81
N LEU A 153 -3.10 -5.52 24.17
CA LEU A 153 -3.73 -5.54 25.51
C LEU A 153 -4.46 -6.87 25.77
N ARG A 154 -5.30 -7.31 24.82
CA ARG A 154 -6.07 -8.56 24.95
C ARG A 154 -5.18 -9.78 25.19
N TYR A 155 -4.06 -9.87 24.49
CA TYR A 155 -3.10 -10.96 24.62
C TYR A 155 -2.02 -10.69 25.68
N LYS A 156 -2.18 -9.64 26.48
CA LYS A 156 -1.26 -9.25 27.57
C LYS A 156 0.20 -9.17 27.10
N ARG A 157 0.41 -8.64 25.91
CA ARG A 157 1.75 -8.43 25.34
C ARG A 157 2.36 -7.12 25.84
N LEU A 158 1.51 -6.11 26.04
CA LEU A 158 1.85 -4.80 26.62
C LEU A 158 0.74 -4.39 27.59
N THR A 159 1.07 -3.53 28.55
CA THR A 159 0.12 -2.85 29.44
C THR A 159 -0.31 -1.51 28.84
N GLU A 160 -1.30 -0.85 29.46
CA GLU A 160 -1.68 0.52 29.09
C GLU A 160 -0.54 1.50 29.32
N GLU A 161 0.23 1.32 30.40
CA GLU A 161 1.38 2.13 30.75
C GLU A 161 2.49 2.00 29.70
N ASP A 162 2.76 0.77 29.22
CA ASP A 162 3.73 0.52 28.18
C ASP A 162 3.32 1.23 26.87
N LEU A 163 2.04 1.19 26.52
CA LEU A 163 1.51 1.85 25.31
C LEU A 163 1.59 3.36 25.39
N GLN A 164 1.27 3.94 26.56
CA GLN A 164 1.41 5.39 26.79
C GLN A 164 2.86 5.90 26.70
N GLN A 165 3.85 5.04 26.95
CA GLN A 165 5.26 5.40 26.79
C GLN A 165 5.73 5.36 25.33
N ILE A 166 5.01 4.65 24.48
CA ILE A 166 5.33 4.50 23.05
C ILE A 166 4.67 5.61 22.22
N GLU A 167 3.48 6.07 22.63
CA GLU A 167 2.70 7.13 21.98
C GLU A 167 3.23 8.54 22.35
#